data_ed97aa7fd8eb1c7d33827d2383527966
#
_entry.id   ed97aa7fd8eb1c7d33827d2383527966
#
_cell.length_a   1.000
_cell.length_b   1.000
_cell.length_c   1.000
_cell.angle_alpha   90.00
_cell.angle_beta   90.00
_cell.angle_gamma   90.00
#
_symmetry.space_group_name_H-M   'P 1'
#
loop_
_entity.id
_entity.type
_entity.pdbx_description
1 polymer ?
#
loop_
_entity_poly.entity_id
_entity_poly.type
_entity_poly.pdbx_seq_one_letter_code
_entity_poly.pdbx_strand_id
1 'polypeptide(L)'
;MAILKGRFIGETLYSEGLRMQEIAHRSVSEGNPDQVILLEHPNVYTLGRRGDHQDILVGPDVIQKLKLEIFETDRGGEVTYHGPGQLVAYPIIDLRRLNQGPIEFVRKLETLTTSLLSTYNILSLIHI
;
A
#
# COMPACT_ATOMS: atom_id res chain seq x y z
N MET A 1 -26.62 -0.12 -2.07
CA MET A 1 -25.56 -1.15 -2.01
C MET A 1 -24.24 -0.50 -2.38
N ALA A 2 -23.23 -0.60 -1.55
CA ALA A 2 -21.90 -0.08 -1.88
C ALA A 2 -21.23 -1.03 -2.92
N ILE A 3 -20.70 -0.46 -3.99
CA ILE A 3 -19.98 -1.22 -5.02
C ILE A 3 -18.49 -0.96 -4.82
N LEU A 4 -17.73 -2.03 -4.63
CA LEU A 4 -16.27 -2.00 -4.59
C LEU A 4 -15.73 -2.60 -5.88
N LYS A 5 -14.91 -1.85 -6.61
CA LYS A 5 -14.21 -2.33 -7.81
C LYS A 5 -12.78 -2.73 -7.47
N GLY A 6 -12.47 -4.02 -7.57
CA GLY A 6 -11.12 -4.54 -7.43
C GLY A 6 -10.44 -4.75 -8.79
N ARG A 7 -9.15 -4.37 -8.89
CA ARG A 7 -8.32 -4.63 -10.08
C ARG A 7 -6.94 -5.10 -9.67
N PHE A 8 -6.48 -6.21 -10.24
CA PHE A 8 -5.07 -6.61 -10.19
C PHE A 8 -4.36 -6.11 -11.44
N ILE A 9 -3.29 -5.34 -11.25
CA ILE A 9 -2.57 -4.65 -12.34
C ILE A 9 -1.29 -5.41 -12.72
N GLY A 10 -0.70 -6.17 -11.79
CA GLY A 10 0.62 -6.77 -11.96
C GLY A 10 1.74 -5.86 -11.49
N GLU A 11 2.97 -6.10 -11.99
CA GLU A 11 4.13 -5.30 -11.62
C GLU A 11 4.02 -3.87 -12.16
N THR A 12 4.17 -2.90 -11.29
CA THR A 12 3.92 -1.48 -11.56
C THR A 12 4.95 -0.62 -10.85
N LEU A 13 5.59 0.31 -11.54
CA LEU A 13 6.51 1.28 -10.92
C LEU A 13 5.82 2.04 -9.80
N TYR A 14 6.57 2.38 -8.75
CA TYR A 14 6.00 3.07 -7.58
C TYR A 14 5.35 4.40 -7.95
N SER A 15 6.02 5.21 -8.80
CA SER A 15 5.50 6.47 -9.33
C SER A 15 4.18 6.30 -10.10
N GLU A 16 4.06 5.20 -10.83
CA GLU A 16 2.85 4.88 -11.57
C GLU A 16 1.71 4.45 -10.66
N GLY A 17 2.02 3.67 -9.63
CA GLY A 17 1.09 3.32 -8.56
C GLY A 17 0.53 4.54 -7.84
N LEU A 18 1.38 5.54 -7.54
CA LEU A 18 0.93 6.81 -6.97
C LEU A 18 -0.05 7.55 -7.90
N ARG A 19 0.29 7.65 -9.18
CA ARG A 19 -0.59 8.28 -10.18
C ARG A 19 -1.95 7.57 -10.28
N MET A 20 -1.96 6.24 -10.23
CA MET A 20 -3.20 5.47 -10.23
C MET A 20 -4.05 5.74 -9.00
N GLN A 21 -3.42 5.88 -7.82
CA GLN A 21 -4.11 6.24 -6.59
C GLN A 21 -4.76 7.63 -6.69
N GLU A 22 -4.05 8.62 -7.24
CA GLU A 22 -4.59 9.98 -7.44
C GLU A 22 -5.82 9.98 -8.35
N ILE A 23 -5.75 9.26 -9.48
CA ILE A 23 -6.88 9.13 -10.42
C ILE A 23 -8.07 8.46 -9.74
N ALA A 24 -7.82 7.35 -9.03
CA ALA A 24 -8.87 6.63 -8.32
C ALA A 24 -9.48 7.48 -7.19
N HIS A 25 -8.65 8.20 -6.42
CA HIS A 25 -9.11 9.11 -5.37
C HIS A 25 -10.02 10.20 -5.93
N ARG A 26 -9.63 10.85 -7.03
CA ARG A 26 -10.48 11.85 -7.69
C ARG A 26 -11.81 11.24 -8.11
N SER A 27 -11.79 10.09 -8.79
CA SER A 27 -12.98 9.39 -9.24
C SER A 27 -13.93 9.07 -8.08
N VAL A 28 -13.43 8.51 -6.98
CA VAL A 28 -14.23 8.18 -5.78
C VAL A 28 -14.78 9.44 -5.13
N SER A 29 -14.00 10.53 -5.09
CA SER A 29 -14.43 11.82 -4.55
C SER A 29 -15.57 12.46 -5.36
N GLU A 30 -15.63 12.20 -6.66
CA GLU A 30 -16.70 12.62 -7.58
C GLU A 30 -17.96 11.76 -7.47
N GLY A 31 -17.97 10.77 -6.60
CA GLY A 31 -19.14 9.93 -6.34
C GLY A 31 -19.15 8.58 -7.06
N ASN A 32 -18.10 8.26 -7.81
CA ASN A 32 -17.94 6.94 -8.43
C ASN A 32 -17.71 5.84 -7.39
N PRO A 33 -17.86 4.55 -7.76
CA PRO A 33 -17.64 3.43 -6.86
C PRO A 33 -16.26 3.43 -6.22
N ASP A 34 -16.19 2.95 -4.98
CA ASP A 34 -14.95 2.69 -4.26
C ASP A 34 -14.05 1.72 -5.03
N GLN A 35 -12.74 1.83 -4.88
CA GLN A 35 -11.78 1.05 -5.64
C GLN A 35 -10.74 0.39 -4.71
N VAL A 36 -10.28 -0.80 -5.10
CA VAL A 36 -9.06 -1.41 -4.56
C VAL A 36 -8.14 -1.73 -5.74
N ILE A 37 -6.94 -1.16 -5.71
CA ILE A 37 -5.89 -1.45 -6.68
C ILE A 37 -4.96 -2.47 -6.04
N LEU A 38 -4.80 -3.63 -6.69
CA LEU A 38 -3.88 -4.69 -6.28
C LEU A 38 -2.73 -4.73 -7.29
N LEU A 39 -1.52 -4.70 -6.81
CA LEU A 39 -0.33 -4.70 -7.66
C LEU A 39 0.90 -5.23 -6.91
N GLU A 40 2.00 -5.37 -7.61
CA GLU A 40 3.34 -5.54 -7.05
C GLU A 40 4.22 -4.39 -7.54
N HIS A 41 5.19 -3.97 -6.72
CA HIS A 41 6.20 -3.02 -7.15
C HIS A 41 7.51 -3.74 -7.44
N PRO A 42 8.32 -3.27 -8.42
CA PRO A 42 9.73 -3.63 -8.47
C PRO A 42 10.45 -3.15 -7.21
N ASN A 43 11.71 -3.52 -7.05
CA ASN A 43 12.49 -3.19 -5.86
C ASN A 43 12.49 -1.67 -5.59
N VAL A 44 11.87 -1.26 -4.49
CA VAL A 44 11.79 0.14 -4.08
C VAL A 44 11.80 0.28 -2.57
N TYR A 45 12.59 1.22 -2.05
CA TYR A 45 12.45 1.74 -0.69
C TYR A 45 11.60 3.01 -0.70
N THR A 46 10.65 3.08 0.21
CA THR A 46 9.88 4.30 0.45
C THR A 46 10.21 4.85 1.82
N LEU A 47 10.62 6.12 1.86
CA LEU A 47 10.84 6.84 3.12
C LEU A 47 9.57 7.61 3.46
N GLY A 48 8.99 7.28 4.61
CA GLY A 48 7.90 8.07 5.17
C GLY A 48 8.43 9.33 5.85
N ARG A 49 7.53 10.13 6.44
CA ARG A 49 7.87 11.42 7.09
C ARG A 49 8.92 11.34 8.21
N ARG A 50 9.14 10.15 8.78
CA ARG A 50 10.13 9.90 9.83
C ARG A 50 11.30 9.04 9.36
N GLY A 51 11.30 8.65 8.08
CA GLY A 51 12.36 7.85 7.50
C GLY A 51 13.59 8.69 7.16
N ASP A 52 14.76 8.12 7.40
CA ASP A 52 16.05 8.71 7.03
C ASP A 52 16.75 7.78 6.03
N HIS A 53 17.52 8.36 5.10
CA HIS A 53 18.36 7.59 4.19
C HIS A 53 19.36 6.68 4.93
N GLN A 54 19.73 7.02 6.16
CA GLN A 54 20.59 6.21 7.02
C GLN A 54 19.93 4.90 7.48
N ASP A 55 18.60 4.81 7.42
CA ASP A 55 17.84 3.59 7.73
C ASP A 55 17.95 2.55 6.60
N ILE A 56 18.46 2.95 5.44
CA ILE A 56 18.72 2.05 4.31
C ILE A 56 20.10 1.43 4.47
N LEU A 57 20.13 0.21 5.03
CA LEU A 57 21.38 -0.46 5.40
C LEU A 57 22.10 -1.13 4.23
N VAL A 58 21.47 -1.23 3.06
CA VAL A 58 22.11 -1.82 1.88
C VAL A 58 23.09 -0.86 1.23
N GLY A 59 24.27 -1.37 0.86
CA GLY A 59 25.29 -0.57 0.21
C GLY A 59 24.93 -0.15 -1.22
N PRO A 60 25.65 0.87 -1.77
CA PRO A 60 25.42 1.39 -3.13
C PRO A 60 25.48 0.30 -4.21
N ASP A 61 26.37 -0.68 -4.07
CA ASP A 61 26.53 -1.78 -5.02
C ASP A 61 25.27 -2.65 -5.11
N VAL A 62 24.59 -2.87 -3.97
CA VAL A 62 23.33 -3.64 -3.91
C VAL A 62 22.20 -2.83 -4.52
N ILE A 63 22.15 -1.52 -4.23
CA ILE A 63 21.16 -0.59 -4.82
C ILE A 63 21.27 -0.64 -6.35
N GLN A 64 22.47 -0.52 -6.89
CA GLN A 64 22.71 -0.56 -8.32
C GLN A 64 22.38 -1.92 -8.94
N LYS A 65 22.85 -3.02 -8.32
CA LYS A 65 22.63 -4.38 -8.81
C LYS A 65 21.14 -4.76 -8.89
N LEU A 66 20.37 -4.36 -7.90
CA LEU A 66 18.93 -4.62 -7.83
C LEU A 66 18.09 -3.59 -8.56
N LYS A 67 18.71 -2.54 -9.13
CA LYS A 67 18.01 -1.38 -9.71
C LYS A 67 16.99 -0.80 -8.73
N LEU A 68 17.38 -0.71 -7.48
CA LEU A 68 16.51 -0.35 -6.38
C LEU A 68 16.26 1.15 -6.41
N GLU A 69 15.00 1.54 -6.47
CA GLU A 69 14.59 2.94 -6.38
C GLU A 69 14.42 3.35 -4.91
N ILE A 70 14.64 4.63 -4.63
CA ILE A 70 14.37 5.23 -3.32
C ILE A 70 13.41 6.38 -3.54
N PHE A 71 12.26 6.32 -2.86
CA PHE A 71 11.19 7.31 -2.96
C PHE A 71 10.92 7.97 -1.61
N GLU A 72 11.01 9.29 -1.56
CA GLU A 72 10.50 10.07 -0.43
C GLU A 72 8.99 10.25 -0.58
N THR A 73 8.24 10.00 0.50
CA THR A 73 6.79 10.02 0.49
C THR A 73 6.24 10.80 1.70
N ASP A 74 5.01 11.27 1.59
CA ASP A 74 4.29 11.95 2.65
C ASP A 74 3.55 10.99 3.61
N ARG A 75 3.63 9.67 3.40
CA ARG A 75 3.01 8.68 4.30
C ARG A 75 3.60 8.76 5.70
N GLY A 76 2.86 8.30 6.68
CA GLY A 76 3.38 8.08 8.02
C GLY A 76 4.41 6.95 8.08
N GLY A 77 5.18 6.89 9.18
CA GLY A 77 6.16 5.85 9.41
C GLY A 77 7.56 6.21 8.89
N GLU A 78 8.41 5.21 8.88
CA GLU A 78 9.85 5.27 8.57
C GLU A 78 10.11 4.68 7.19
N VAL A 79 11.13 3.81 7.04
CA VAL A 79 11.47 3.14 5.79
C VAL A 79 10.61 1.90 5.59
N THR A 80 10.18 1.65 4.36
CA THR A 80 9.50 0.43 3.95
C THR A 80 10.07 -0.06 2.62
N TYR A 81 10.28 -1.36 2.50
CA TYR A 81 10.68 -2.00 1.26
C TYR A 81 9.48 -2.65 0.58
N HIS A 82 9.40 -2.47 -0.73
CA HIS A 82 8.51 -3.22 -1.62
C HIS A 82 9.35 -3.91 -2.71
N GLY A 83 8.91 -5.08 -3.13
CA GLY A 83 9.59 -5.85 -4.16
C GLY A 83 8.73 -6.94 -4.77
N PRO A 84 9.23 -7.62 -5.81
CA PRO A 84 8.53 -8.71 -6.48
C PRO A 84 8.09 -9.81 -5.50
N GLY A 85 6.86 -10.31 -5.69
CA GLY A 85 6.23 -11.28 -4.80
C GLY A 85 5.54 -10.68 -3.57
N GLN A 86 5.64 -9.36 -3.35
CA GLN A 86 4.90 -8.66 -2.31
C GLN A 86 3.63 -8.05 -2.90
N LEU A 87 2.47 -8.62 -2.55
CA LEU A 87 1.19 -8.05 -2.92
C LEU A 87 0.95 -6.75 -2.17
N VAL A 88 0.71 -5.70 -2.90
CA VAL A 88 0.32 -4.38 -2.39
C VAL A 88 -1.14 -4.11 -2.71
N ALA A 89 -1.89 -3.66 -1.72
CA ALA A 89 -3.28 -3.26 -1.87
C ALA A 89 -3.45 -1.78 -1.53
N TYR A 90 -3.99 -1.01 -2.44
CA TYR A 90 -4.37 0.39 -2.26
C TYR A 90 -5.89 0.51 -2.23
N PRO A 91 -6.53 0.49 -1.06
CA PRO A 91 -7.96 0.75 -0.94
C PRO A 91 -8.23 2.25 -1.01
N ILE A 92 -9.07 2.65 -1.96
CA ILE A 92 -9.55 4.03 -2.14
C ILE A 92 -11.05 4.02 -1.87
N ILE A 93 -11.42 4.40 -0.66
CA ILE A 93 -12.75 4.21 -0.10
C ILE A 93 -13.29 5.54 0.43
N ASP A 94 -14.52 5.87 0.10
CA ASP A 94 -15.21 6.99 0.74
C ASP A 94 -15.81 6.55 2.09
N LEU A 95 -15.10 6.86 3.16
CA LEU A 95 -15.48 6.47 4.54
C LEU A 95 -16.84 7.04 4.97
N ARG A 96 -17.28 8.15 4.38
CA ARG A 96 -18.60 8.75 4.66
C ARG A 96 -19.73 7.80 4.26
N ARG A 97 -19.56 7.05 3.16
CA ARG A 97 -20.53 6.04 2.70
C ARG A 97 -20.62 4.85 3.66
N LEU A 98 -19.54 4.57 4.37
CA LEU A 98 -19.49 3.49 5.35
C LEU A 98 -19.96 3.93 6.73
N ASN A 99 -20.19 5.23 6.94
CA ASN A 99 -20.46 5.82 8.25
C ASN A 99 -19.40 5.42 9.29
N GLN A 100 -18.12 5.48 8.91
CA GLN A 100 -16.98 5.04 9.71
C GLN A 100 -15.90 6.10 9.75
N GLY A 101 -15.17 6.12 10.89
CA GLY A 101 -13.97 6.92 11.03
C GLY A 101 -12.72 6.22 10.49
N PRO A 102 -11.61 6.96 10.30
CA PRO A 102 -10.35 6.37 9.83
C PRO A 102 -9.81 5.25 10.72
N ILE A 103 -9.98 5.37 12.04
CA ILE A 103 -9.49 4.37 13.02
C ILE A 103 -10.24 3.04 12.85
N GLU A 104 -11.57 3.09 12.73
CA GLU A 104 -12.38 1.89 12.52
C GLU A 104 -12.05 1.23 11.18
N PHE A 105 -11.78 2.03 10.16
CA PHE A 105 -11.38 1.53 8.86
C PHE A 105 -10.04 0.78 8.93
N VAL A 106 -9.03 1.36 9.58
CA VAL A 106 -7.73 0.69 9.80
C VAL A 106 -7.91 -0.64 10.53
N ARG A 107 -8.68 -0.67 11.62
CA ARG A 107 -8.98 -1.91 12.36
C ARG A 107 -9.63 -2.99 11.50
N LYS A 108 -10.49 -2.58 10.55
CA LYS A 108 -11.08 -3.53 9.59
C LYS A 108 -10.06 -4.08 8.61
N LEU A 109 -9.13 -3.25 8.13
CA LEU A 109 -8.02 -3.72 7.28
C LEU A 109 -7.13 -4.71 8.02
N GLU A 110 -6.82 -4.44 9.29
CA GLU A 110 -6.07 -5.36 10.16
C GLU A 110 -6.81 -6.70 10.31
N THR A 111 -8.10 -6.67 10.64
CA THR A 111 -8.92 -7.88 10.77
C THR A 111 -9.00 -8.66 9.46
N LEU A 112 -9.17 -7.98 8.33
CA LEU A 112 -9.19 -8.60 7.01
C LEU A 112 -7.87 -9.29 6.71
N THR A 113 -6.75 -8.62 6.99
CA THR A 113 -5.41 -9.15 6.75
C THR A 113 -5.13 -10.37 7.61
N THR A 114 -5.43 -10.33 8.90
CA THR A 114 -5.27 -11.49 9.79
C THR A 114 -6.16 -12.65 9.39
N SER A 115 -7.40 -12.39 8.99
CA SER A 115 -8.32 -13.43 8.50
C SER A 115 -7.80 -14.08 7.22
N LEU A 116 -7.28 -13.28 6.28
CA LEU A 116 -6.68 -13.79 5.05
C LEU A 116 -5.47 -14.67 5.35
N LEU A 117 -4.55 -14.21 6.19
CA LEU A 117 -3.34 -14.96 6.55
C LEU A 117 -3.66 -16.27 7.28
N SER A 118 -4.72 -16.30 8.08
CA SER A 118 -5.16 -17.51 8.75
C SER A 118 -5.59 -18.61 7.78
N THR A 119 -6.09 -18.26 6.59
CA THR A 119 -6.43 -19.26 5.56
C THR A 119 -5.21 -19.98 5.00
N TYR A 120 -4.03 -19.40 5.19
CA TYR A 120 -2.73 -19.99 4.84
C TYR A 120 -2.01 -20.58 6.04
N ASN A 121 -2.68 -20.74 7.19
CA ASN A 121 -2.10 -21.17 8.47
C ASN A 121 -0.95 -20.26 8.96
N ILE A 122 -0.99 -18.99 8.61
CA ILE A 122 -0.03 -17.98 9.08
C ILE A 122 -0.65 -17.22 10.23
N LEU A 123 -0.01 -17.29 11.42
CA LEU A 123 -0.37 -16.47 12.55
C LEU A 123 0.19 -15.05 12.35
N SER A 124 -0.69 -14.08 12.21
CA SER A 124 -0.30 -12.67 12.14
C SER A 124 -0.56 -11.99 13.48
N LEU A 125 0.45 -11.31 13.98
CA LEU A 125 0.36 -10.43 15.14
C LEU A 125 0.43 -8.99 14.64
N ILE A 126 -0.70 -8.30 14.69
CA ILE A 126 -0.80 -6.87 14.42
C ILE A 126 -0.75 -6.20 15.79
N HIS A 127 0.16 -5.27 15.99
CA HIS A 127 0.44 -4.61 17.27
C HIS A 127 0.98 -5.57 18.36
N ILE A 128 2.25 -5.70 18.33
CA ILE A 128 3.02 -6.29 19.44
C ILE A 128 3.39 -5.17 20.40
#